data_c671c78f97d9aeee6c50b8b0e8cd3bc6
#
_entry.id   c671c78f97d9aeee6c50b8b0e8cd3bc6
#
_cell.length_a   1.000
_cell.length_b   1.000
_cell.length_c   1.000
_cell.angle_alpha   90.00
_cell.angle_beta   90.00
_cell.angle_gamma   90.00
#
_symmetry.space_group_name_H-M   'P 1'
#
loop_
_entity.id
_entity.type
_entity.pdbx_description
1 polymer ?
#
loop_
_entity_poly.entity_id
_entity_poly.type
_entity_poly.pdbx_seq_one_letter_code
_entity_poly.pdbx_strand_id
1 'polypeptide(L)'
;MAWVVIYHPDTEEDFDKLGSAAANRILDVIEDRIENGEPDKSGKPLSGSLAGCRRIRTGDTRIVYRVDGKKIEVLIVAVGARRDSEIYDTAKKRV
;
A
#
# COMPACT_ATOMS: atom_id res chain seq x y z
N MET A 1 5.59 9.27 16.35
CA MET A 1 4.86 10.23 15.52
C MET A 1 4.15 9.49 14.40
N ALA A 2 2.87 9.74 14.24
CA ALA A 2 2.07 9.05 13.23
C ALA A 2 2.29 9.66 11.85
N TRP A 3 2.33 8.82 10.84
CA TRP A 3 2.38 9.24 9.45
C TRP A 3 0.97 9.57 8.97
N VAL A 4 0.86 10.53 8.07
CA VAL A 4 -0.42 10.83 7.42
C VAL A 4 -0.60 9.85 6.27
N VAL A 5 -1.69 9.09 6.30
CA VAL A 5 -1.98 8.10 5.27
C VAL A 5 -3.02 8.66 4.30
N ILE A 6 -2.65 8.69 3.03
CA ILE A 6 -3.51 9.16 1.95
C ILE A 6 -3.76 7.96 1.03
N TYR A 7 -4.98 7.82 0.56
CA TYR A 7 -5.35 6.72 -0.33
C TYR A 7 -5.55 7.25 -1.75
N HIS A 8 -4.91 6.58 -2.72
CA HIS A 8 -5.23 6.86 -4.12
C HIS A 8 -6.72 6.61 -4.35
N PRO A 9 -7.43 7.45 -5.11
CA PRO A 9 -8.88 7.29 -5.29
C PRO A 9 -9.32 5.90 -5.74
N ASP A 10 -8.52 5.25 -6.59
CA ASP A 10 -8.86 3.94 -7.13
C ASP A 10 -8.72 2.80 -6.11
N THR A 11 -8.12 3.04 -4.94
CA THR A 11 -8.02 1.99 -3.90
C THR A 11 -9.37 1.64 -3.31
N GLU A 12 -10.35 2.52 -3.38
CA GLU A 12 -11.72 2.21 -2.95
C GLU A 12 -12.23 0.97 -3.68
N GLU A 13 -12.03 0.93 -5.00
CA GLU A 13 -12.40 -0.23 -5.81
C GLU A 13 -11.62 -1.47 -5.42
N ASP A 14 -10.32 -1.31 -5.11
CA ASP A 14 -9.49 -2.41 -4.65
C ASP A 14 -10.05 -3.05 -3.38
N PHE A 15 -10.45 -2.24 -2.41
CA PHE A 15 -11.04 -2.72 -1.16
C PHE A 15 -12.39 -3.41 -1.41
N ASP A 16 -13.19 -2.88 -2.31
CA ASP A 16 -14.47 -3.49 -2.66
C ASP A 16 -14.26 -4.89 -3.23
N LYS A 17 -13.25 -5.08 -4.06
CA LYS A 17 -12.94 -6.39 -4.64
C LYS A 17 -12.45 -7.40 -3.60
N LEU A 18 -11.81 -6.93 -2.54
CA LEU A 18 -11.33 -7.81 -1.47
C LEU A 18 -12.46 -8.31 -0.57
N GLY A 19 -13.54 -7.58 -0.46
CA GLY A 19 -14.60 -7.84 0.48
C GLY A 19 -14.30 -7.27 1.87
N SER A 20 -15.33 -7.10 2.69
CA SER A 20 -15.22 -6.36 3.96
C SER A 20 -14.25 -6.98 4.97
N ALA A 21 -14.24 -8.31 5.10
CA ALA A 21 -13.37 -8.98 6.06
C ALA A 21 -11.88 -8.76 5.72
N ALA A 22 -11.52 -8.99 4.45
CA ALA A 22 -10.13 -8.79 4.00
C ALA A 22 -9.76 -7.31 4.03
N ALA A 23 -10.67 -6.43 3.61
CA ALA A 23 -10.45 -4.99 3.64
C ALA A 23 -10.14 -4.49 5.06
N ASN A 24 -10.91 -4.95 6.05
CA ASN A 24 -10.69 -4.57 7.45
C ASN A 24 -9.33 -5.04 7.96
N ARG A 25 -8.93 -6.26 7.62
CA ARG A 25 -7.59 -6.75 7.99
C ARG A 25 -6.49 -5.90 7.39
N ILE A 26 -6.65 -5.47 6.15
CA ILE A 26 -5.66 -4.63 5.47
C ILE A 26 -5.62 -3.24 6.11
N LEU A 27 -6.75 -2.67 6.45
CA LEU A 27 -6.79 -1.38 7.13
C LEU A 27 -6.08 -1.44 8.49
N ASP A 28 -6.23 -2.55 9.22
CA ASP A 28 -5.52 -2.77 10.48
C ASP A 28 -4.00 -2.84 10.26
N VAL A 29 -3.56 -3.52 9.21
CA VAL A 29 -2.13 -3.60 8.87
C VAL A 29 -1.58 -2.22 8.50
N ILE A 30 -2.34 -1.45 7.74
CA ILE A 30 -1.94 -0.09 7.36
C ILE A 30 -1.80 0.78 8.60
N GLU A 31 -2.77 0.72 9.52
CA GLU A 31 -2.70 1.46 10.76
C GLU A 31 -1.47 1.07 11.60
N ASP A 32 -1.25 -0.24 11.76
CA ASP A 32 -0.19 -0.74 12.63
C ASP A 32 1.20 -0.57 12.03
N ARG A 33 1.40 -0.91 10.78
CA ARG A 33 2.72 -0.94 10.16
C ARG A 33 3.09 0.33 9.41
N ILE A 34 2.12 1.12 8.99
CA ILE A 34 2.34 2.33 8.20
C ILE A 34 2.05 3.57 9.03
N GLU A 35 0.81 3.79 9.44
CA GLU A 35 0.43 4.99 10.17
C GLU A 35 1.18 5.13 11.49
N ASN A 36 1.22 4.09 12.30
CA ASN A 36 1.87 4.06 13.61
C ASN A 36 3.20 3.31 13.61
N GLY A 37 3.68 2.90 12.46
CA GLY A 37 4.91 2.15 12.31
C GLY A 37 6.00 2.93 11.60
N GLU A 38 6.87 2.21 10.90
CA GLU A 38 7.97 2.78 10.15
C GLU A 38 7.82 2.40 8.67
N PRO A 39 6.95 3.11 7.92
CA PRO A 39 6.67 2.74 6.53
C PRO A 39 7.89 2.82 5.62
N ASP A 40 8.85 3.67 5.94
CA ASP A 40 10.10 3.81 5.19
C ASP A 40 11.07 2.66 5.40
N LYS A 41 10.79 1.80 6.38
CA LYS A 41 11.61 0.63 6.69
C LYS A 41 10.84 -0.68 6.56
N SER A 42 9.52 -0.61 6.50
CA SER A 42 8.67 -1.80 6.37
C SER A 42 8.58 -2.26 4.93
N GLY A 43 8.31 -3.55 4.77
CA GLY A 43 8.08 -4.11 3.44
C GLY A 43 9.35 -4.16 2.59
N LYS A 44 9.15 -4.33 1.29
CA LYS A 44 10.23 -4.46 0.32
C LYS A 44 10.21 -3.25 -0.62
N PRO A 45 11.36 -2.57 -0.81
CA PRO A 45 11.42 -1.48 -1.80
C PRO A 45 11.29 -2.05 -3.21
N LEU A 46 10.63 -1.28 -4.06
CA LEU A 46 10.42 -1.63 -5.46
C LEU A 46 11.35 -0.82 -6.35
N SER A 47 11.50 -1.25 -7.60
CA SER A 47 12.43 -0.63 -8.54
C SER A 47 11.73 -0.32 -9.87
N GLY A 48 12.51 0.18 -10.84
CA GLY A 48 11.98 0.51 -12.16
C GLY A 48 10.99 1.64 -12.09
N SER A 49 9.86 1.49 -12.76
CA SER A 49 8.80 2.50 -12.77
C SER A 49 8.10 2.66 -11.42
N LEU A 50 8.34 1.75 -10.49
CA LEU A 50 7.82 1.84 -9.12
C LEU A 50 8.90 2.24 -8.11
N ALA A 51 10.03 2.77 -8.58
CA ALA A 51 11.07 3.28 -7.69
C ALA A 51 10.46 4.34 -6.76
N GLY A 52 10.78 4.25 -5.46
CA GLY A 52 10.18 5.10 -4.44
C GLY A 52 8.95 4.51 -3.78
N CYS A 53 8.42 3.43 -4.32
CA CYS A 53 7.34 2.67 -3.71
C CYS A 53 7.87 1.48 -2.93
N ARG A 54 7.06 0.98 -2.01
CA ARG A 54 7.36 -0.22 -1.23
C ARG A 54 6.14 -1.12 -1.23
N ARG A 55 6.35 -2.39 -0.92
CA ARG A 55 5.29 -3.39 -0.86
C ARG A 55 5.30 -4.08 0.50
N ILE A 56 4.13 -4.18 1.12
CA ILE A 56 3.90 -5.04 2.27
C ILE A 56 3.05 -6.21 1.81
N ARG A 57 3.46 -7.41 2.19
CA ARG A 57 2.72 -8.64 1.95
C ARG A 57 2.07 -9.09 3.24
N THR A 58 0.77 -9.34 3.20
CA THR A 58 0.04 -9.86 4.36
C THR A 58 -0.94 -10.94 3.89
N GLY A 59 -0.65 -12.19 4.26
CA GLY A 59 -1.38 -13.33 3.72
C GLY A 59 -1.27 -13.36 2.21
N ASP A 60 -2.38 -13.45 1.53
CA ASP A 60 -2.45 -13.44 0.07
C ASP A 60 -2.58 -12.04 -0.51
N THR A 61 -2.61 -11.02 0.34
CA THR A 61 -2.83 -9.64 -0.08
C THR A 61 -1.53 -8.86 -0.08
N ARG A 62 -1.43 -7.91 -1.01
CA ARG A 62 -0.27 -7.03 -1.11
C ARG A 62 -0.73 -5.58 -1.08
N ILE A 63 0.08 -4.75 -0.42
CA ILE A 63 -0.16 -3.31 -0.30
C ILE A 63 1.04 -2.63 -0.96
N VAL A 64 0.79 -1.83 -1.99
CA VAL A 64 1.82 -1.00 -2.63
C VAL A 64 1.60 0.43 -2.16
N TYR A 65 2.64 1.05 -1.63
CA TYR A 65 2.55 2.40 -1.10
C TYR A 65 3.81 3.20 -1.41
N ARG A 66 3.69 4.50 -1.37
CA ARG A 66 4.79 5.43 -1.62
C ARG A 66 4.98 6.30 -0.40
N VAL A 67 6.23 6.47 0.03
CA VAL A 67 6.58 7.26 1.21
C VAL A 67 7.13 8.61 0.79
N ASP A 68 6.59 9.68 1.36
CA ASP A 68 7.16 11.01 1.27
C ASP A 68 7.69 11.40 2.65
N GLY A 69 8.99 11.20 2.85
CA GLY A 69 9.63 11.43 4.15
C GLY A 69 9.69 12.90 4.55
N LYS A 70 9.63 13.81 3.59
CA LYS A 70 9.66 15.25 3.87
C LYS A 70 8.33 15.74 4.45
N LYS A 71 7.23 15.16 4.00
CA LYS A 71 5.88 15.54 4.45
C LYS A 71 5.35 14.62 5.53
N ILE A 72 6.06 13.55 5.84
CA ILE A 72 5.60 12.49 6.74
C ILE A 72 4.24 11.95 6.26
N GLU A 73 4.15 11.73 4.96
CA GLU A 73 2.96 11.22 4.29
C GLU A 73 3.24 9.90 3.59
N VAL A 74 2.24 9.04 3.57
CA VAL A 74 2.26 7.80 2.82
C VAL A 74 1.05 7.74 1.92
N LEU A 75 1.27 7.53 0.62
CA LEU A 75 0.21 7.32 -0.34
C LEU A 75 0.02 5.81 -0.55
N ILE A 76 -1.15 5.30 -0.22
CA ILE A 76 -1.51 3.93 -0.56
C ILE A 76 -1.90 3.92 -2.03
N VAL A 77 -1.10 3.28 -2.85
CA VAL A 77 -1.24 3.29 -4.31
C VAL A 77 -2.18 2.20 -4.79
N ALA A 78 -2.00 0.98 -4.29
CA ALA A 78 -2.80 -0.17 -4.72
C ALA A 78 -2.83 -1.23 -3.63
N VAL A 79 -3.96 -1.94 -3.54
CA VAL A 79 -4.14 -3.05 -2.62
C VAL A 79 -4.80 -4.19 -3.41
N GLY A 80 -4.32 -5.40 -3.26
CA GLY A 80 -4.93 -6.51 -3.99
C GLY A 80 -4.44 -7.87 -3.52
N ALA A 81 -5.28 -8.88 -3.74
CA ALA A 81 -4.98 -10.28 -3.45
C ALA A 81 -4.31 -10.98 -4.62
N ARG A 82 -3.86 -10.23 -5.61
CA ARG A 82 -3.33 -10.77 -6.86
C ARG A 82 -1.83 -10.99 -6.79
N ARG A 83 -1.32 -11.72 -7.79
CA ARG A 83 0.11 -11.94 -7.94
C ARG A 83 0.86 -10.62 -8.07
N ASP A 84 2.12 -10.61 -7.70
CA ASP A 84 2.96 -9.41 -7.73
C ASP A 84 2.90 -8.69 -9.08
N SER A 85 2.93 -9.44 -10.20
CA SER A 85 2.87 -8.83 -11.52
C SER A 85 1.59 -8.02 -11.75
N GLU A 86 0.45 -8.52 -11.30
CA GLU A 86 -0.83 -7.84 -11.48
C GLU A 86 -0.96 -6.60 -10.62
N ILE A 87 -0.57 -6.69 -9.35
CA ILE A 87 -0.62 -5.53 -8.45
C ILE A 87 0.37 -4.46 -8.89
N TYR A 88 1.54 -4.85 -9.39
CA TYR A 88 2.52 -3.90 -9.88
C TYR A 88 2.05 -3.20 -11.16
N ASP A 89 1.41 -3.90 -12.07
CA ASP A 89 0.84 -3.28 -13.27
C ASP A 89 -0.24 -2.27 -12.90
N THR A 90 -1.07 -2.60 -11.93
CA THR A 90 -2.08 -1.68 -11.40
C THR A 90 -1.43 -0.44 -10.78
N ALA A 91 -0.42 -0.65 -9.95
CA ALA A 91 0.29 0.45 -9.29
C ALA A 91 0.98 1.37 -10.29
N LYS A 92 1.58 0.81 -11.34
CA LYS A 92 2.26 1.60 -12.38
C LYS A 92 1.32 2.57 -13.09
N LYS A 93 0.05 2.22 -13.22
CA LYS A 93 -0.94 3.09 -13.85
C LYS A 93 -1.37 4.23 -12.95
N ARG A 94 -1.07 4.15 -11.66
CA ARG A 94 -1.51 5.11 -10.65
C ARG A 94 -0.41 6.04 -10.15
N VAL A 95 0.84 5.74 -10.46
CA VAL A 95 1.97 6.60 -10.04
C VAL A 95 2.46 7.48 -11.16
#